data_a0994533bf0870899e1d971f4ef683ee
#
_entry.id   a0994533bf0870899e1d971f4ef683ee
#
_cell.length_a   1.000
_cell.length_b   1.000
_cell.length_c   1.000
_cell.angle_alpha   90.00
_cell.angle_beta   90.00
_cell.angle_gamma   90.00
#
_symmetry.space_group_name_H-M   'P 1'
#
loop_
_entity.id
_entity.type
_entity.pdbx_description
1 polymer ?
#
loop_
_entity_poly.entity_id
_entity_poly.type
_entity_poly.pdbx_seq_one_letter_code
_entity_poly.pdbx_strand_id
1 'polypeptide(L)'
;MPLSLDQRSLQAPWRIVDELIEQPSWGGRYIIDLKGLGSSEQWSGKKVGQSYELSRKAKLFNPADDSKVTLADLIASDPAAVLGAPVLTKFGADISLLIKLTQAKGNSFQVHLPEGKTLGHWEPKPEAWFYLAPGLFTFGIKLDKSFTDFSNALHKIDDCMRRLSDEVKGGQLSLDEAKQKTQELIASVDPYQYVNVVVAEADQIIDLTAGGIHHSWEEDNERFPDGNLVYEVQVDVPDERCSMRGFDKGKFLPDGSLRPTHVADYLATIEQDAEHNELSRHISKPQLLSEQNGAKVESLFRTPYFNLDRISIEAGAEYRDDASGGFHHLFIHAGNAQLGDTKLAQGQSYLIPAATGIYNIAATEKAAIFKTYLPV
;
A
#
# COMPACT_ATOMS: atom_id res chain seq x y z
N MET A 1 31.58 -10.51 7.26
CA MET A 1 32.06 -9.36 8.04
C MET A 1 30.99 -8.31 7.96
N PRO A 2 30.63 -7.59 9.04
CA PRO A 2 29.68 -6.48 8.94
C PRO A 2 30.22 -5.44 7.94
N LEU A 3 29.32 -4.86 7.17
CA LEU A 3 29.62 -3.81 6.21
C LEU A 3 30.18 -2.61 6.98
N SER A 4 31.38 -2.14 6.66
CA SER A 4 31.97 -0.94 7.26
C SER A 4 31.67 0.22 6.29
N LEU A 5 30.60 0.97 6.56
CA LEU A 5 30.29 2.21 5.86
C LEU A 5 31.01 3.38 6.56
N ASP A 6 31.48 4.32 5.77
CA ASP A 6 32.03 5.56 6.33
C ASP A 6 30.91 6.49 6.83
N GLN A 7 31.27 7.48 7.62
CA GLN A 7 30.32 8.42 8.20
C GLN A 7 29.56 9.25 7.13
N ARG A 8 30.19 9.50 5.97
CA ARG A 8 29.54 10.23 4.88
C ARG A 8 28.40 9.42 4.26
N SER A 9 28.65 8.12 4.04
CA SER A 9 27.62 7.21 3.52
C SER A 9 26.43 7.08 4.47
N LEU A 10 26.66 7.07 5.81
CA LEU A 10 25.60 7.03 6.82
C LEU A 10 24.80 8.35 6.91
N GLN A 11 25.31 9.47 6.38
CA GLN A 11 24.63 10.76 6.35
C GLN A 11 24.04 11.10 4.99
N ALA A 12 24.32 10.31 3.97
CA ALA A 12 23.84 10.55 2.61
C ALA A 12 22.42 9.98 2.41
N PRO A 13 21.61 10.56 1.51
CA PRO A 13 20.36 9.94 1.07
C PRO A 13 20.65 8.69 0.24
N TRP A 14 19.95 7.60 0.54
CA TRP A 14 20.04 6.35 -0.19
C TRP A 14 18.84 6.18 -1.10
N ARG A 15 19.05 6.06 -2.42
CA ARG A 15 17.98 5.75 -3.37
C ARG A 15 17.53 4.31 -3.19
N ILE A 16 16.23 4.09 -3.10
CA ILE A 16 15.63 2.75 -3.09
C ILE A 16 15.53 2.25 -4.53
N VAL A 17 15.99 1.02 -4.77
CA VAL A 17 15.90 0.39 -6.10
C VAL A 17 14.46 -0.02 -6.35
N ASP A 18 13.91 0.35 -7.51
CA ASP A 18 12.52 0.05 -7.86
C ASP A 18 12.25 -1.46 -7.83
N GLU A 19 11.20 -1.86 -7.12
CA GLU A 19 10.66 -3.22 -7.10
C GLU A 19 9.20 -3.16 -7.59
N LEU A 20 9.00 -3.54 -8.87
CA LEU A 20 7.69 -3.50 -9.51
C LEU A 20 7.10 -4.90 -9.58
N ILE A 21 5.83 -5.01 -9.15
CA ILE A 21 5.07 -6.26 -9.14
C ILE A 21 4.15 -6.29 -10.36
N GLU A 22 4.47 -7.18 -11.30
CA GLU A 22 3.66 -7.40 -12.50
C GLU A 22 2.31 -8.02 -12.14
N GLN A 23 1.22 -7.41 -12.62
CA GLN A 23 -0.15 -7.86 -12.37
C GLN A 23 -1.01 -7.76 -13.64
N PRO A 24 -0.98 -8.78 -14.49
CA PRO A 24 -1.67 -8.74 -15.79
C PRO A 24 -3.20 -8.59 -15.68
N SER A 25 -3.78 -9.11 -14.59
CA SER A 25 -5.24 -9.20 -14.42
C SER A 25 -5.88 -7.92 -13.89
N TRP A 26 -5.18 -7.15 -13.04
CA TRP A 26 -5.77 -5.98 -12.38
C TRP A 26 -4.85 -4.75 -12.32
N GLY A 27 -3.59 -4.87 -12.71
CA GLY A 27 -2.65 -3.75 -12.82
C GLY A 27 -2.89 -2.87 -14.05
N GLY A 28 -2.10 -1.82 -14.16
CA GLY A 28 -2.13 -0.86 -15.26
C GLY A 28 -0.75 -0.35 -15.66
N ARG A 29 -0.72 0.83 -16.29
CA ARG A 29 0.52 1.45 -16.78
C ARG A 29 0.95 2.67 -15.99
N TYR A 30 0.09 3.23 -15.14
CA TYR A 30 0.37 4.46 -14.41
C TYR A 30 1.71 4.43 -13.66
N ILE A 31 2.01 3.32 -12.96
CA ILE A 31 3.25 3.18 -12.19
C ILE A 31 4.47 3.17 -13.13
N ILE A 32 4.38 2.46 -14.26
CA ILE A 32 5.46 2.38 -15.27
C ILE A 32 5.77 3.78 -15.81
N ASP A 33 4.72 4.53 -16.14
CA ASP A 33 4.85 5.85 -16.75
C ASP A 33 5.35 6.88 -15.72
N LEU A 34 4.85 6.86 -14.48
CA LEU A 34 5.31 7.72 -13.38
C LEU A 34 6.81 7.51 -13.08
N LYS A 35 7.29 6.27 -13.14
CA LYS A 35 8.71 5.93 -12.92
C LYS A 35 9.59 6.15 -14.16
N GLY A 36 9.04 6.68 -15.25
CA GLY A 36 9.79 6.94 -16.49
C GLY A 36 10.23 5.67 -17.23
N LEU A 37 9.59 4.53 -16.95
CA LEU A 37 9.97 3.21 -17.51
C LEU A 37 9.17 2.85 -18.77
N GLY A 38 8.33 3.76 -19.27
CA GLY A 38 7.43 3.51 -20.40
C GLY A 38 8.12 3.12 -21.73
N SER A 39 9.36 3.56 -21.94
CA SER A 39 10.19 3.22 -23.10
C SER A 39 11.04 1.96 -22.93
N SER A 40 11.04 1.34 -21.74
CA SER A 40 11.82 0.13 -21.45
C SER A 40 11.22 -1.10 -22.12
N GLU A 41 12.01 -1.88 -22.86
CA GLU A 41 11.59 -3.16 -23.43
C GLU A 41 11.08 -4.13 -22.37
N GLN A 42 11.69 -4.11 -21.18
CA GLN A 42 11.27 -4.94 -20.04
C GLN A 42 9.81 -4.72 -19.68
N TRP A 43 9.28 -3.50 -19.81
CA TRP A 43 7.93 -3.11 -19.40
C TRP A 43 6.98 -2.89 -20.57
N SER A 44 7.43 -3.17 -21.80
CA SER A 44 6.60 -3.07 -23.02
C SER A 44 5.43 -4.07 -22.94
N GLY A 45 4.21 -3.58 -23.09
CA GLY A 45 2.98 -4.40 -23.06
C GLY A 45 2.60 -4.98 -21.67
N LYS A 46 3.42 -4.76 -20.65
CA LYS A 46 3.15 -5.27 -19.29
C LYS A 46 2.29 -4.31 -18.48
N LYS A 47 1.66 -4.87 -17.44
CA LYS A 47 0.87 -4.14 -16.45
C LYS A 47 1.48 -4.34 -15.06
N VAL A 48 1.62 -3.27 -14.32
CA VAL A 48 2.12 -3.26 -12.94
C VAL A 48 0.97 -2.96 -12.00
N GLY A 49 0.82 -3.77 -10.96
CA GLY A 49 -0.17 -3.55 -9.92
C GLY A 49 0.39 -2.77 -8.74
N GLN A 50 1.65 -2.99 -8.41
CA GLN A 50 2.30 -2.36 -7.27
C GLN A 50 3.75 -2.02 -7.57
N SER A 51 4.25 -0.94 -6.93
CA SER A 51 5.67 -0.65 -6.78
C SER A 51 5.96 -0.54 -5.28
N TYR A 52 6.96 -1.27 -4.81
CA TYR A 52 7.39 -1.20 -3.42
C TYR A 52 8.37 -0.05 -3.26
N GLU A 53 7.92 1.00 -2.58
CA GLU A 53 8.70 2.21 -2.33
C GLU A 53 9.60 2.06 -1.10
N LEU A 54 9.22 1.20 -0.15
CA LEU A 54 10.03 0.70 0.95
C LEU A 54 9.51 -0.66 1.38
N SER A 55 10.39 -1.62 1.64
CA SER A 55 10.09 -2.92 2.25
C SER A 55 11.30 -3.39 3.07
N ARG A 56 11.12 -4.38 3.94
CA ARG A 56 12.23 -5.01 4.67
C ARG A 56 13.32 -5.57 3.75
N LYS A 57 12.97 -5.94 2.51
CA LYS A 57 13.88 -6.51 1.51
C LYS A 57 14.43 -5.46 0.55
N ALA A 58 14.16 -4.18 0.79
CA ALA A 58 14.58 -3.11 -0.11
C ALA A 58 16.09 -3.15 -0.36
N LYS A 59 16.45 -2.95 -1.62
CA LYS A 59 17.83 -2.72 -2.05
C LYS A 59 18.05 -1.23 -2.18
N LEU A 60 19.19 -0.77 -1.73
CA LEU A 60 19.55 0.63 -1.67
C LEU A 60 20.79 0.89 -2.52
N PHE A 61 20.81 2.06 -3.10
CA PHE A 61 21.91 2.57 -3.91
C PHE A 61 22.32 3.94 -3.38
N ASN A 62 23.62 4.12 -3.10
CA ASN A 62 24.16 5.43 -2.70
C ASN A 62 24.58 6.20 -3.95
N PRO A 63 23.93 7.34 -4.27
CA PRO A 63 24.27 8.12 -5.45
C PRO A 63 25.67 8.77 -5.41
N ALA A 64 26.28 8.88 -4.23
CA ALA A 64 27.57 9.54 -4.07
C ALA A 64 28.77 8.66 -4.44
N ASP A 65 28.67 7.33 -4.29
CA ASP A 65 29.77 6.39 -4.47
C ASP A 65 29.42 5.10 -5.22
N ASP A 66 28.17 5.02 -5.77
CA ASP A 66 27.62 3.87 -6.48
C ASP A 66 27.52 2.57 -5.64
N SER A 67 27.69 2.64 -4.31
CA SER A 67 27.57 1.48 -3.45
C SER A 67 26.15 0.96 -3.39
N LYS A 68 26.00 -0.39 -3.25
CA LYS A 68 24.72 -1.08 -3.18
C LYS A 68 24.68 -1.96 -1.94
N VAL A 69 23.60 -1.81 -1.17
CA VAL A 69 23.39 -2.58 0.06
C VAL A 69 21.93 -3.01 0.17
N THR A 70 21.61 -3.96 1.03
CA THR A 70 20.23 -4.17 1.47
C THR A 70 19.88 -3.22 2.61
N LEU A 71 18.61 -2.94 2.82
CA LEU A 71 18.16 -2.15 3.97
C LEU A 71 18.62 -2.79 5.29
N ALA A 72 18.56 -4.11 5.37
CA ALA A 72 19.01 -4.86 6.55
C ALA A 72 20.52 -4.69 6.81
N ASP A 73 21.35 -4.74 5.76
CA ASP A 73 22.80 -4.52 5.91
C ASP A 73 23.13 -3.09 6.30
N LEU A 74 22.41 -2.10 5.75
CA LEU A 74 22.57 -0.70 6.13
C LEU A 74 22.23 -0.49 7.60
N ILE A 75 21.09 -1.00 8.07
CA ILE A 75 20.70 -0.93 9.49
C ILE A 75 21.71 -1.65 10.37
N ALA A 76 22.14 -2.85 9.98
CA ALA A 76 23.11 -3.64 10.76
C ALA A 76 24.50 -2.97 10.88
N SER A 77 24.86 -2.08 9.94
CA SER A 77 26.14 -1.36 9.99
C SER A 77 26.23 -0.37 11.16
N ASP A 78 25.16 0.40 11.38
CA ASP A 78 24.97 1.30 12.54
C ASP A 78 23.46 1.59 12.73
N PRO A 79 22.75 0.78 13.55
CA PRO A 79 21.30 0.96 13.75
C PRO A 79 20.90 2.35 14.28
N ALA A 80 21.74 2.94 15.15
CA ALA A 80 21.42 4.24 15.73
C ALA A 80 21.60 5.38 14.71
N ALA A 81 22.66 5.31 13.88
CA ALA A 81 22.88 6.29 12.82
C ALA A 81 21.81 6.19 11.72
N VAL A 82 21.33 5.00 11.41
CA VAL A 82 20.32 4.81 10.34
C VAL A 82 18.92 5.10 10.84
N LEU A 83 18.49 4.48 11.95
CA LEU A 83 17.11 4.55 12.42
C LEU A 83 16.84 5.73 13.35
N GLY A 84 17.86 6.21 14.07
CA GLY A 84 17.71 7.15 15.17
C GLY A 84 17.45 6.47 16.52
N ALA A 85 18.03 7.00 17.60
CA ALA A 85 17.92 6.41 18.93
C ALA A 85 16.46 6.30 19.43
N PRO A 86 15.58 7.29 19.23
CA PRO A 86 14.17 7.17 19.62
C PRO A 86 13.44 6.03 18.90
N VAL A 87 13.61 5.90 17.57
CA VAL A 87 13.03 4.82 16.77
C VAL A 87 13.56 3.47 17.24
N LEU A 88 14.87 3.34 17.40
CA LEU A 88 15.51 2.11 17.87
C LEU A 88 15.00 1.68 19.25
N THR A 89 14.76 2.62 20.15
CA THR A 89 14.23 2.34 21.51
C THR A 89 12.79 1.84 21.46
N LYS A 90 11.94 2.43 20.59
CA LYS A 90 10.51 2.12 20.54
C LYS A 90 10.18 0.92 19.66
N PHE A 91 10.84 0.80 18.50
CA PHE A 91 10.52 -0.18 17.45
C PHE A 91 11.59 -1.26 17.25
N GLY A 92 12.78 -1.11 17.88
CA GLY A 92 13.89 -2.03 17.67
C GLY A 92 14.70 -1.72 16.41
N ALA A 93 15.58 -2.66 16.02
CA ALA A 93 16.49 -2.52 14.88
C ALA A 93 15.88 -3.06 13.57
N ASP A 94 14.60 -2.81 13.33
CA ASP A 94 13.88 -3.26 12.12
C ASP A 94 12.91 -2.18 11.68
N ILE A 95 12.81 -2.00 10.36
CA ILE A 95 11.74 -1.18 9.75
C ILE A 95 10.62 -2.12 9.30
N SER A 96 9.60 -2.23 10.13
CA SER A 96 8.42 -3.04 9.82
C SER A 96 7.41 -2.29 8.95
N LEU A 97 7.87 -1.57 7.92
CA LEU A 97 7.02 -0.84 7.01
C LEU A 97 7.09 -1.43 5.59
N LEU A 98 5.93 -1.54 4.97
CA LEU A 98 5.79 -1.71 3.53
C LEU A 98 5.05 -0.48 2.98
N ILE A 99 5.73 0.26 2.11
CA ILE A 99 5.18 1.44 1.43
C ILE A 99 5.02 1.08 -0.03
N LYS A 100 3.80 1.26 -0.55
CA LYS A 100 3.46 0.87 -1.91
C LYS A 100 2.80 2.01 -2.67
N LEU A 101 3.13 2.11 -3.94
CA LEU A 101 2.27 2.74 -4.92
C LEU A 101 1.46 1.62 -5.59
N THR A 102 0.14 1.71 -5.51
CA THR A 102 -0.76 0.66 -6.00
C THR A 102 -1.65 1.20 -7.12
N GLN A 103 -1.73 0.45 -8.22
CA GLN A 103 -2.72 0.63 -9.28
C GLN A 103 -3.56 -0.64 -9.39
N ALA A 104 -4.84 -0.59 -9.01
CA ALA A 104 -5.70 -1.77 -8.97
C ALA A 104 -7.07 -1.52 -9.59
N LYS A 105 -7.45 -2.38 -10.55
CA LYS A 105 -8.80 -2.41 -11.15
C LYS A 105 -9.80 -3.28 -10.40
N GLY A 106 -9.39 -3.87 -9.30
CA GLY A 106 -10.24 -4.67 -8.44
C GLY A 106 -9.47 -5.81 -7.79
N ASN A 107 -9.70 -6.00 -6.50
CA ASN A 107 -9.14 -7.11 -5.74
C ASN A 107 -10.25 -7.87 -5.00
N SER A 108 -9.87 -8.89 -4.24
CA SER A 108 -10.79 -9.67 -3.39
C SER A 108 -11.34 -8.85 -2.22
N PHE A 109 -12.48 -9.26 -1.68
CA PHE A 109 -12.93 -8.84 -0.36
C PHE A 109 -11.94 -9.33 0.68
N GLN A 110 -11.39 -8.43 1.46
CA GLN A 110 -10.35 -8.71 2.46
C GLN A 110 -10.70 -8.13 3.82
N VAL A 111 -10.10 -8.69 4.84
CA VAL A 111 -10.10 -8.15 6.20
C VAL A 111 -8.75 -8.48 6.86
N HIS A 112 -8.25 -7.57 7.68
CA HIS A 112 -7.08 -7.79 8.51
C HIS A 112 -7.49 -7.96 9.96
N LEU A 113 -6.74 -8.83 10.69
CA LEU A 113 -7.00 -9.07 12.10
C LEU A 113 -6.80 -7.76 12.89
N PRO A 114 -7.74 -7.38 13.78
CA PRO A 114 -7.53 -6.26 14.69
C PRO A 114 -6.34 -6.52 15.62
N GLU A 115 -5.63 -5.43 16.02
CA GLU A 115 -4.56 -5.53 16.99
C GLU A 115 -5.07 -6.08 18.34
N GLY A 116 -4.26 -6.93 18.97
CA GLY A 116 -4.62 -7.59 20.23
C GLY A 116 -5.58 -8.77 20.09
N LYS A 117 -6.12 -9.05 18.90
CA LYS A 117 -6.88 -10.27 18.62
C LYS A 117 -5.94 -11.39 18.17
N THR A 118 -6.40 -12.62 18.39
CA THR A 118 -5.69 -13.84 17.94
C THR A 118 -6.66 -14.76 17.19
N LEU A 119 -6.26 -15.20 16.00
CA LEU A 119 -7.03 -16.16 15.21
C LEU A 119 -6.05 -17.00 14.38
N GLY A 120 -5.83 -18.25 14.81
CA GLY A 120 -4.92 -19.18 14.11
C GLY A 120 -3.51 -18.60 13.92
N HIS A 121 -3.07 -18.52 12.67
CA HIS A 121 -1.77 -17.97 12.28
C HIS A 121 -1.83 -16.51 11.78
N TRP A 122 -3.02 -15.91 11.82
CA TRP A 122 -3.24 -14.56 11.30
C TRP A 122 -2.60 -13.49 12.19
N GLU A 123 -2.00 -12.51 11.55
CA GLU A 123 -1.35 -11.36 12.20
C GLU A 123 -2.05 -10.06 11.82
N PRO A 124 -2.11 -9.10 12.76
CA PRO A 124 -2.59 -7.76 12.45
C PRO A 124 -1.74 -7.10 11.36
N LYS A 125 -2.41 -6.37 10.46
CA LYS A 125 -1.76 -5.54 9.44
C LYS A 125 -2.40 -4.14 9.42
N PRO A 126 -1.98 -3.24 10.31
CA PRO A 126 -2.36 -1.85 10.23
C PRO A 126 -1.95 -1.25 8.88
N GLU A 127 -2.92 -0.66 8.17
CA GLU A 127 -2.68 0.00 6.88
C GLU A 127 -3.53 1.25 6.72
N ALA A 128 -3.09 2.14 5.83
CA ALA A 128 -3.81 3.34 5.46
C ALA A 128 -3.56 3.66 3.99
N TRP A 129 -4.59 4.22 3.33
CA TRP A 129 -4.59 4.55 1.91
C TRP A 129 -4.72 6.05 1.69
N PHE A 130 -3.90 6.58 0.80
CA PHE A 130 -4.04 7.94 0.29
C PHE A 130 -4.34 7.85 -1.22
N TYR A 131 -5.52 8.33 -1.62
CA TYR A 131 -5.97 8.28 -3.01
C TYR A 131 -5.32 9.39 -3.85
N LEU A 132 -4.58 9.00 -4.88
CA LEU A 132 -3.93 9.92 -5.82
C LEU A 132 -4.89 10.42 -6.90
N ALA A 133 -5.94 9.66 -7.18
CA ALA A 133 -7.00 9.97 -8.13
C ALA A 133 -8.33 9.38 -7.64
N PRO A 134 -9.48 9.81 -8.15
CA PRO A 134 -10.76 9.19 -7.81
C PRO A 134 -10.79 7.70 -8.14
N GLY A 135 -11.44 6.92 -7.28
CA GLY A 135 -11.54 5.46 -7.42
C GLY A 135 -12.80 4.88 -6.81
N LEU A 136 -12.93 3.57 -6.86
CA LEU A 136 -14.06 2.84 -6.31
C LEU A 136 -13.59 1.74 -5.38
N PHE A 137 -14.15 1.68 -4.18
CA PHE A 137 -13.79 0.67 -3.19
C PHE A 137 -14.99 0.24 -2.33
N THR A 138 -14.87 -0.92 -1.66
CA THR A 138 -15.78 -1.29 -0.59
C THR A 138 -15.15 -0.96 0.76
N PHE A 139 -16.00 -0.57 1.72
CA PHE A 139 -15.58 -0.28 3.09
C PHE A 139 -16.65 -0.68 4.09
N GLY A 140 -16.30 -1.60 4.97
CA GLY A 140 -17.20 -2.07 6.03
C GLY A 140 -18.42 -2.81 5.50
N ILE A 141 -19.20 -3.34 6.43
CA ILE A 141 -20.50 -3.95 6.18
C ILE A 141 -21.62 -2.96 6.46
N LYS A 142 -22.77 -3.15 5.80
CA LYS A 142 -24.00 -2.40 6.10
C LYS A 142 -24.65 -2.93 7.36
N LEU A 143 -24.72 -2.11 8.40
CA LEU A 143 -25.25 -2.51 9.72
C LEU A 143 -26.76 -2.73 9.74
N ASP A 144 -27.49 -2.26 8.73
CA ASP A 144 -28.92 -2.50 8.52
C ASP A 144 -29.23 -3.80 7.78
N LYS A 145 -28.20 -4.56 7.37
CA LYS A 145 -28.32 -5.85 6.70
C LYS A 145 -27.97 -7.01 7.63
N SER A 146 -28.56 -8.16 7.36
CA SER A 146 -28.30 -9.38 8.11
C SER A 146 -26.87 -9.89 7.84
N PHE A 147 -26.03 -9.92 8.86
CA PHE A 147 -24.70 -10.53 8.77
C PHE A 147 -24.76 -12.04 8.51
N THR A 148 -25.79 -12.72 9.04
CA THR A 148 -26.03 -14.14 8.75
C THR A 148 -26.30 -14.37 7.26
N ASP A 149 -27.09 -13.49 6.62
CA ASP A 149 -27.36 -13.62 5.19
C ASP A 149 -26.11 -13.29 4.36
N PHE A 150 -25.30 -12.32 4.77
CA PHE A 150 -23.99 -12.08 4.16
C PHE A 150 -23.08 -13.31 4.27
N SER A 151 -23.00 -13.91 5.45
CA SER A 151 -22.24 -15.15 5.67
C SER A 151 -22.73 -16.28 4.76
N ASN A 152 -24.05 -16.50 4.70
CA ASN A 152 -24.63 -17.53 3.83
C ASN A 152 -24.33 -17.27 2.36
N ALA A 153 -24.37 -16.00 1.94
CA ALA A 153 -24.06 -15.58 0.58
C ALA A 153 -22.61 -15.93 0.19
N LEU A 154 -21.64 -15.60 1.06
CA LEU A 154 -20.23 -15.90 0.80
C LEU A 154 -19.94 -17.41 0.79
N HIS A 155 -20.48 -18.16 1.74
CA HIS A 155 -20.32 -19.62 1.75
C HIS A 155 -20.93 -20.26 0.50
N LYS A 156 -22.13 -19.85 0.08
CA LYS A 156 -22.77 -20.35 -1.14
C LYS A 156 -21.93 -20.11 -2.39
N ILE A 157 -21.28 -18.92 -2.50
CA ILE A 157 -20.39 -18.62 -3.61
C ILE A 157 -19.13 -19.48 -3.54
N ASP A 158 -18.49 -19.57 -2.37
CA ASP A 158 -17.24 -20.32 -2.18
C ASP A 158 -17.43 -21.81 -2.49
N ASP A 159 -18.47 -22.44 -1.96
CA ASP A 159 -18.80 -23.85 -2.21
C ASP A 159 -19.06 -24.10 -3.72
N CYS A 160 -19.80 -23.22 -4.38
CA CYS A 160 -20.04 -23.33 -5.80
C CYS A 160 -18.75 -23.19 -6.62
N MET A 161 -17.90 -22.21 -6.28
CA MET A 161 -16.62 -22.00 -6.94
C MET A 161 -15.70 -23.21 -6.83
N ARG A 162 -15.60 -23.80 -5.63
CA ARG A 162 -14.81 -25.02 -5.40
C ARG A 162 -15.31 -26.18 -6.27
N ARG A 163 -16.62 -26.43 -6.29
CA ARG A 163 -17.23 -27.47 -7.13
C ARG A 163 -16.96 -27.21 -8.62
N LEU A 164 -17.17 -25.98 -9.11
CA LEU A 164 -16.91 -25.64 -10.52
C LEU A 164 -15.43 -25.79 -10.88
N SER A 165 -14.51 -25.42 -9.97
CA SER A 165 -13.07 -25.64 -10.16
C SER A 165 -12.73 -27.12 -10.31
N ASP A 166 -13.33 -27.98 -9.50
CA ASP A 166 -13.11 -29.43 -9.59
C ASP A 166 -13.70 -30.01 -10.89
N GLU A 167 -14.88 -29.55 -11.32
CA GLU A 167 -15.48 -29.94 -12.62
C GLU A 167 -14.61 -29.50 -13.82
N VAL A 168 -14.00 -28.32 -13.77
CA VAL A 168 -13.07 -27.84 -14.82
C VAL A 168 -11.81 -28.71 -14.84
N LYS A 169 -11.18 -28.92 -13.69
CA LYS A 169 -9.98 -29.78 -13.59
C LYS A 169 -10.24 -31.23 -14.00
N GLY A 170 -11.45 -31.71 -13.73
CA GLY A 170 -11.90 -33.04 -14.15
C GLY A 170 -12.30 -33.15 -15.63
N GLY A 171 -12.26 -32.06 -16.39
CA GLY A 171 -12.65 -32.02 -17.80
C GLY A 171 -14.16 -32.15 -18.04
N GLN A 172 -14.99 -31.98 -17.01
CA GLN A 172 -16.46 -32.10 -17.08
C GLN A 172 -17.12 -30.77 -17.49
N LEU A 173 -16.41 -29.67 -17.32
CA LEU A 173 -16.88 -28.32 -17.61
C LEU A 173 -15.74 -27.50 -18.22
N SER A 174 -16.05 -26.63 -19.21
CA SER A 174 -15.06 -25.67 -19.69
C SER A 174 -14.87 -24.54 -18.69
N LEU A 175 -13.70 -23.89 -18.73
CA LEU A 175 -13.40 -22.74 -17.88
C LEU A 175 -14.38 -21.57 -18.11
N ASP A 176 -14.80 -21.36 -19.36
CA ASP A 176 -15.73 -20.27 -19.70
C ASP A 176 -17.16 -20.56 -19.21
N GLU A 177 -17.63 -21.81 -19.30
CA GLU A 177 -18.89 -22.19 -18.68
C GLU A 177 -18.85 -22.06 -17.15
N ALA A 178 -17.74 -22.42 -16.51
CA ALA A 178 -17.56 -22.23 -15.07
C ALA A 178 -17.64 -20.76 -14.67
N LYS A 179 -16.94 -19.87 -15.42
CA LYS A 179 -17.01 -18.41 -15.22
C LYS A 179 -18.42 -17.88 -15.38
N GLN A 180 -19.14 -18.31 -16.44
CA GLN A 180 -20.52 -17.88 -16.66
C GLN A 180 -21.44 -18.27 -15.51
N LYS A 181 -21.41 -19.56 -15.10
CA LYS A 181 -22.23 -20.05 -13.96
C LYS A 181 -21.90 -19.31 -12.67
N THR A 182 -20.64 -18.97 -12.46
CA THR A 182 -20.21 -18.20 -11.31
C THR A 182 -20.77 -16.77 -11.34
N GLN A 183 -20.70 -16.08 -12.48
CA GLN A 183 -21.26 -14.75 -12.62
C GLN A 183 -22.79 -14.73 -12.43
N GLU A 184 -23.50 -15.71 -12.96
CA GLU A 184 -24.94 -15.89 -12.74
C GLU A 184 -25.27 -16.07 -11.25
N LEU A 185 -24.46 -16.89 -10.54
CA LEU A 185 -24.63 -17.07 -9.10
C LEU A 185 -24.36 -15.78 -8.33
N ILE A 186 -23.22 -15.10 -8.60
CA ILE A 186 -22.84 -13.84 -7.95
C ILE A 186 -23.95 -12.79 -8.16
N ALA A 187 -24.48 -12.66 -9.38
CA ALA A 187 -25.58 -11.76 -9.68
C ALA A 187 -26.86 -12.13 -8.90
N SER A 188 -27.15 -13.42 -8.72
CA SER A 188 -28.34 -13.88 -7.98
C SER A 188 -28.25 -13.68 -6.48
N VAL A 189 -27.05 -13.78 -5.92
CA VAL A 189 -26.76 -13.70 -4.47
C VAL A 189 -26.47 -12.24 -4.08
N ASP A 190 -25.84 -11.48 -4.98
CA ASP A 190 -25.42 -10.09 -4.81
C ASP A 190 -24.71 -9.81 -3.47
N PRO A 191 -23.45 -10.24 -3.30
CA PRO A 191 -22.74 -9.99 -2.06
C PRO A 191 -22.50 -8.50 -1.77
N TYR A 192 -22.59 -7.64 -2.80
CA TYR A 192 -22.42 -6.19 -2.67
C TYR A 192 -23.58 -5.49 -1.95
N GLN A 193 -24.76 -6.12 -1.88
CA GLN A 193 -25.87 -5.57 -1.11
C GLN A 193 -25.58 -5.45 0.39
N TYR A 194 -24.60 -6.21 0.91
CA TYR A 194 -24.23 -6.27 2.33
C TYR A 194 -23.08 -5.36 2.73
N VAL A 195 -22.38 -4.75 1.77
CA VAL A 195 -21.20 -3.91 2.01
C VAL A 195 -21.40 -2.51 1.44
N ASN A 196 -20.68 -1.53 2.01
CA ASN A 196 -20.72 -0.17 1.48
C ASN A 196 -19.80 -0.09 0.25
N VAL A 197 -20.36 0.33 -0.90
CA VAL A 197 -19.60 0.64 -2.12
C VAL A 197 -19.43 2.16 -2.19
N VAL A 198 -18.20 2.63 -2.25
CA VAL A 198 -17.84 4.03 -2.02
C VAL A 198 -16.98 4.54 -3.16
N VAL A 199 -17.28 5.74 -3.63
CA VAL A 199 -16.38 6.51 -4.51
C VAL A 199 -15.40 7.27 -3.64
N ALA A 200 -14.11 7.01 -3.83
CA ALA A 200 -13.05 7.83 -3.25
C ALA A 200 -12.80 9.05 -4.14
N GLU A 201 -12.56 10.20 -3.53
CA GLU A 201 -12.06 11.40 -4.20
C GLU A 201 -10.53 11.41 -4.21
N ALA A 202 -9.93 12.19 -5.11
CA ALA A 202 -8.50 12.51 -5.00
C ALA A 202 -8.21 13.21 -3.66
N ASP A 203 -7.03 12.99 -3.11
CA ASP A 203 -6.62 13.48 -1.79
C ASP A 203 -7.41 12.91 -0.61
N GLN A 204 -8.23 11.87 -0.83
CA GLN A 204 -8.94 11.22 0.25
C GLN A 204 -8.04 10.22 0.99
N ILE A 205 -8.16 10.22 2.30
CA ILE A 205 -7.42 9.35 3.22
C ILE A 205 -8.39 8.32 3.78
N ILE A 206 -8.02 7.03 3.71
CA ILE A 206 -8.77 5.93 4.30
C ILE A 206 -7.89 5.26 5.35
N ASP A 207 -8.33 5.28 6.60
CA ASP A 207 -7.65 4.65 7.73
C ASP A 207 -8.23 3.25 8.00
N LEU A 208 -7.41 2.22 7.79
CA LEU A 208 -7.73 0.82 8.03
C LEU A 208 -6.88 0.24 9.20
N THR A 209 -6.17 1.10 9.93
CA THR A 209 -5.23 0.66 10.98
C THR A 209 -5.88 -0.11 12.12
N ALA A 210 -7.18 0.09 12.38
CA ALA A 210 -7.91 -0.63 13.40
C ALA A 210 -8.02 -2.15 13.12
N GLY A 211 -8.01 -2.55 11.85
CA GLY A 211 -8.35 -3.92 11.45
C GLY A 211 -9.85 -4.22 11.65
N GLY A 212 -10.28 -5.47 11.37
CA GLY A 212 -11.69 -5.88 11.51
C GLY A 212 -12.65 -5.26 10.50
N ILE A 213 -12.17 -4.41 9.62
CA ILE A 213 -12.93 -3.66 8.63
C ILE A 213 -12.86 -4.39 7.29
N HIS A 214 -14.02 -4.75 6.76
CA HIS A 214 -14.11 -5.28 5.40
C HIS A 214 -13.72 -4.23 4.37
N HIS A 215 -12.89 -4.59 3.39
CA HIS A 215 -12.47 -3.69 2.33
C HIS A 215 -12.09 -4.42 1.03
N SER A 216 -12.19 -3.73 -0.09
CA SER A 216 -11.60 -4.13 -1.38
C SER A 216 -11.61 -2.96 -2.35
N TRP A 217 -10.71 -2.96 -3.33
CA TRP A 217 -10.84 -2.12 -4.51
C TRP A 217 -11.83 -2.73 -5.48
N GLU A 218 -12.62 -1.86 -6.13
CA GLU A 218 -13.65 -2.25 -7.09
C GLU A 218 -13.26 -1.82 -8.51
N GLU A 219 -13.89 -2.43 -9.49
CA GLU A 219 -13.64 -2.15 -10.90
C GLU A 219 -14.85 -1.41 -11.51
N ASP A 220 -14.57 -0.26 -12.10
CA ASP A 220 -15.49 0.50 -12.94
C ASP A 220 -14.66 1.18 -14.03
N ASN A 221 -14.46 0.47 -15.14
CA ASN A 221 -13.60 0.92 -16.22
C ASN A 221 -14.16 2.13 -16.99
N GLU A 222 -15.46 2.41 -16.87
CA GLU A 222 -16.09 3.56 -17.52
C GLU A 222 -15.78 4.85 -16.74
N ARG A 223 -16.00 4.84 -15.42
CA ARG A 223 -15.75 6.01 -14.57
C ARG A 223 -14.29 6.14 -14.14
N PHE A 224 -13.60 5.03 -13.92
CA PHE A 224 -12.24 4.98 -13.40
C PHE A 224 -11.34 4.09 -14.30
N PRO A 225 -10.96 4.54 -15.50
CA PRO A 225 -10.23 3.72 -16.48
C PRO A 225 -8.87 3.24 -15.98
N ASP A 226 -8.21 3.99 -15.09
CA ASP A 226 -6.96 3.60 -14.45
C ASP A 226 -7.14 2.74 -13.20
N GLY A 227 -8.39 2.53 -12.76
CA GLY A 227 -8.72 1.86 -11.52
C GLY A 227 -8.43 2.73 -10.30
N ASN A 228 -8.10 2.11 -9.19
CA ASN A 228 -7.72 2.79 -7.95
C ASN A 228 -6.21 3.07 -7.95
N LEU A 229 -5.84 4.34 -7.80
CA LEU A 229 -4.46 4.80 -7.68
C LEU A 229 -4.22 5.23 -6.24
N VAL A 230 -3.44 4.45 -5.51
CA VAL A 230 -3.30 4.59 -4.05
C VAL A 230 -1.84 4.58 -3.63
N TYR A 231 -1.45 5.55 -2.81
CA TYR A 231 -0.23 5.48 -2.01
C TYR A 231 -0.60 4.80 -0.68
N GLU A 232 -0.08 3.61 -0.46
CA GLU A 232 -0.45 2.73 0.65
C GLU A 232 0.73 2.61 1.61
N VAL A 233 0.48 2.85 2.89
CA VAL A 233 1.44 2.63 3.97
C VAL A 233 0.87 1.59 4.91
N GLN A 234 1.66 0.56 5.20
CA GLN A 234 1.23 -0.56 6.05
C GLN A 234 2.40 -1.12 6.86
N VAL A 235 2.07 -1.89 7.89
CA VAL A 235 3.05 -2.76 8.55
C VAL A 235 3.40 -3.91 7.60
N ASP A 236 4.71 -4.23 7.48
CA ASP A 236 5.22 -5.25 6.56
C ASP A 236 5.00 -6.67 7.11
N VAL A 237 3.81 -7.19 6.88
CA VAL A 237 3.41 -8.57 7.19
C VAL A 237 3.11 -9.30 5.88
N PRO A 238 3.61 -10.53 5.66
CA PRO A 238 3.32 -11.30 4.47
C PRO A 238 1.81 -11.55 4.27
N ASP A 239 1.33 -11.43 3.02
CA ASP A 239 -0.10 -11.54 2.70
C ASP A 239 -0.74 -12.85 3.19
N GLU A 240 -0.01 -13.96 3.15
CA GLU A 240 -0.45 -15.27 3.65
C GLU A 240 -0.65 -15.32 5.17
N ARG A 241 -0.17 -14.32 5.89
CA ARG A 241 -0.30 -14.21 7.35
C ARG A 241 -1.23 -13.09 7.81
N CYS A 242 -1.68 -12.22 6.90
CA CYS A 242 -2.47 -11.06 7.28
C CYS A 242 -3.72 -10.81 6.43
N SER A 243 -3.80 -11.33 5.19
CA SER A 243 -4.90 -11.02 4.27
C SER A 243 -5.91 -12.15 4.21
N MET A 244 -6.92 -12.11 5.07
CA MET A 244 -8.05 -13.03 5.01
C MET A 244 -8.97 -12.63 3.85
N ARG A 245 -9.16 -13.57 2.91
CA ARG A 245 -9.94 -13.36 1.69
C ARG A 245 -11.29 -14.05 1.81
N GLY A 246 -12.38 -13.25 1.82
CA GLY A 246 -13.74 -13.76 1.92
C GLY A 246 -14.41 -14.04 0.57
N PHE A 247 -14.05 -13.24 -0.46
CA PHE A 247 -14.64 -13.36 -1.80
C PHE A 247 -13.66 -12.87 -2.86
N ASP A 248 -13.32 -13.73 -3.83
CA ASP A 248 -12.37 -13.41 -4.91
C ASP A 248 -13.04 -13.06 -6.23
N LYS A 249 -14.27 -12.51 -6.17
CA LYS A 249 -15.04 -11.96 -7.31
C LYS A 249 -15.24 -12.95 -8.46
N GLY A 250 -15.32 -14.24 -8.15
CA GLY A 250 -15.54 -15.27 -9.15
C GLY A 250 -14.35 -15.54 -10.07
N LYS A 251 -13.13 -15.23 -9.65
CA LYS A 251 -11.92 -15.38 -10.48
C LYS A 251 -11.40 -16.81 -10.45
N PHE A 252 -11.09 -17.35 -11.64
CA PHE A 252 -10.37 -18.60 -11.85
C PHE A 252 -8.98 -18.30 -12.40
N LEU A 253 -8.00 -19.12 -12.04
CA LEU A 253 -6.70 -19.16 -12.69
C LEU A 253 -6.82 -19.84 -14.09
N PRO A 254 -5.83 -19.68 -14.98
CA PRO A 254 -5.89 -20.23 -16.33
C PRO A 254 -6.06 -21.77 -16.38
N ASP A 255 -5.62 -22.48 -15.34
CA ASP A 255 -5.74 -23.93 -15.18
C ASP A 255 -7.06 -24.37 -14.52
N GLY A 256 -7.99 -23.44 -14.28
CA GLY A 256 -9.26 -23.68 -13.59
C GLY A 256 -9.16 -23.76 -12.07
N SER A 257 -7.97 -23.60 -11.48
CA SER A 257 -7.80 -23.52 -10.03
C SER A 257 -8.26 -22.16 -9.46
N LEU A 258 -8.41 -22.09 -8.14
CA LEU A 258 -8.80 -20.89 -7.40
C LEU A 258 -7.65 -20.41 -6.53
N ARG A 259 -7.58 -19.10 -6.31
CA ARG A 259 -6.80 -18.57 -5.19
C ARG A 259 -7.45 -18.99 -3.86
N PRO A 260 -6.67 -19.26 -2.81
CA PRO A 260 -7.24 -19.58 -1.50
C PRO A 260 -8.19 -18.51 -0.99
N THR A 261 -9.34 -18.93 -0.50
CA THR A 261 -10.31 -18.16 0.26
C THR A 261 -10.34 -18.64 1.70
N HIS A 262 -10.65 -17.76 2.64
CA HIS A 262 -10.63 -18.00 4.08
C HIS A 262 -11.96 -17.52 4.68
N VAL A 263 -13.08 -17.96 4.08
CA VAL A 263 -14.43 -17.41 4.35
C VAL A 263 -14.78 -17.42 5.83
N ALA A 264 -14.49 -18.53 6.53
CA ALA A 264 -14.79 -18.65 7.95
C ALA A 264 -13.97 -17.68 8.81
N ASP A 265 -12.64 -17.59 8.60
CA ASP A 265 -11.76 -16.69 9.33
C ASP A 265 -12.07 -15.22 9.00
N TYR A 266 -12.34 -14.93 7.72
CA TYR A 266 -12.77 -13.63 7.24
C TYR A 266 -14.02 -13.13 7.97
N LEU A 267 -15.08 -13.96 8.03
CA LEU A 267 -16.32 -13.62 8.72
C LEU A 267 -16.14 -13.51 10.24
N ALA A 268 -15.28 -14.34 10.83
CA ALA A 268 -14.99 -14.29 12.25
C ALA A 268 -14.19 -13.04 12.67
N THR A 269 -13.53 -12.40 11.71
CA THR A 269 -12.67 -11.23 11.95
C THR A 269 -13.40 -9.91 11.75
N ILE A 270 -14.49 -9.87 10.98
CA ILE A 270 -15.26 -8.64 10.75
C ILE A 270 -15.89 -8.18 12.05
N GLU A 271 -15.55 -6.96 12.48
CA GLU A 271 -16.24 -6.28 13.56
C GLU A 271 -17.59 -5.73 13.06
N GLN A 272 -18.67 -5.90 13.85
CA GLN A 272 -20.05 -5.60 13.43
C GLN A 272 -20.61 -4.36 14.12
N ASP A 273 -19.77 -3.41 14.50
CA ASP A 273 -20.15 -2.18 15.20
C ASP A 273 -20.02 -0.94 14.29
N ALA A 274 -20.56 0.17 14.74
CA ALA A 274 -20.51 1.44 14.00
C ALA A 274 -19.08 2.02 13.97
N GLU A 275 -18.25 1.74 14.97
CA GLU A 275 -16.89 2.26 15.05
C GLU A 275 -16.05 1.77 13.86
N HIS A 276 -16.19 0.49 13.48
CA HIS A 276 -15.47 -0.11 12.37
C HIS A 276 -16.17 0.06 11.00
N ASN A 277 -17.49 0.26 10.97
CA ASN A 277 -18.24 0.21 9.70
C ASN A 277 -18.79 1.56 9.22
N GLU A 278 -18.74 2.62 10.06
CA GLU A 278 -19.10 3.97 9.64
C GLU A 278 -17.93 4.65 8.94
N LEU A 279 -18.02 4.77 7.61
CA LEU A 279 -16.97 5.34 6.76
C LEU A 279 -16.48 6.73 7.23
N SER A 280 -17.40 7.57 7.75
CA SER A 280 -17.07 8.92 8.25
C SER A 280 -16.03 8.94 9.37
N ARG A 281 -15.82 7.83 10.07
CA ARG A 281 -14.82 7.70 11.14
C ARG A 281 -13.41 7.37 10.59
N HIS A 282 -13.33 6.91 9.36
CA HIS A 282 -12.12 6.38 8.73
C HIS A 282 -11.68 7.19 7.53
N ILE A 283 -12.53 8.11 7.07
CA ILE A 283 -12.20 9.03 5.98
C ILE A 283 -11.76 10.36 6.54
N SER A 284 -10.65 10.87 6.03
CA SER A 284 -10.16 12.22 6.32
C SER A 284 -9.61 12.89 5.06
N LYS A 285 -9.19 14.15 5.22
CA LYS A 285 -8.50 14.94 4.19
C LYS A 285 -7.18 15.46 4.77
N PRO A 286 -6.20 15.82 3.92
CA PRO A 286 -4.94 16.40 4.37
C PRO A 286 -5.15 17.58 5.31
N GLN A 287 -4.39 17.61 6.40
CA GLN A 287 -4.42 18.69 7.40
C GLN A 287 -3.18 19.56 7.26
N LEU A 288 -3.35 20.85 7.06
CA LEU A 288 -2.24 21.79 6.97
C LEU A 288 -1.46 21.85 8.28
N LEU A 289 -0.15 21.58 8.21
CA LEU A 289 0.78 21.72 9.33
C LEU A 289 1.57 23.04 9.27
N SER A 290 2.06 23.41 8.08
CA SER A 290 2.79 24.64 7.86
C SER A 290 2.73 25.07 6.39
N GLU A 291 2.81 26.39 6.18
CA GLU A 291 2.97 26.97 4.84
C GLU A 291 3.82 28.22 4.97
N GLN A 292 5.06 28.18 4.48
CA GLN A 292 6.00 29.28 4.56
C GLN A 292 7.12 29.15 3.53
N ASN A 293 7.66 30.27 3.08
CA ASN A 293 8.83 30.31 2.18
C ASN A 293 8.70 29.48 0.90
N GLY A 294 7.48 29.34 0.37
CA GLY A 294 7.21 28.54 -0.81
C GLY A 294 7.15 27.02 -0.56
N ALA A 295 7.17 26.59 0.70
CA ALA A 295 6.94 25.19 1.07
C ALA A 295 5.66 25.05 1.90
N LYS A 296 4.85 24.02 1.59
CA LYS A 296 3.63 23.64 2.29
C LYS A 296 3.76 22.21 2.78
N VAL A 297 3.44 21.96 4.05
CA VAL A 297 3.44 20.63 4.66
C VAL A 297 2.04 20.29 5.15
N GLU A 298 1.55 19.14 4.73
CA GLU A 298 0.24 18.62 5.12
C GLU A 298 0.41 17.23 5.74
N SER A 299 -0.26 17.02 6.88
CA SER A 299 -0.39 15.69 7.47
C SER A 299 -1.41 14.88 6.69
N LEU A 300 -1.04 13.68 6.25
CA LEU A 300 -1.94 12.71 5.64
C LEU A 300 -2.35 11.64 6.66
N PHE A 301 -1.39 11.04 7.37
CA PHE A 301 -1.66 10.05 8.42
C PHE A 301 -0.91 10.38 9.71
N ARG A 302 -1.57 10.10 10.83
CA ARG A 302 -0.98 10.05 12.16
C ARG A 302 -1.52 8.82 12.86
N THR A 303 -0.71 7.78 12.92
CA THR A 303 -1.08 6.50 13.51
C THR A 303 -0.04 6.08 14.57
N PRO A 304 -0.33 5.11 15.42
CA PRO A 304 0.69 4.55 16.33
C PRO A 304 1.83 3.83 15.61
N TYR A 305 1.66 3.49 14.32
CA TYR A 305 2.54 2.62 13.54
C TYR A 305 3.41 3.40 12.56
N PHE A 306 2.86 4.45 11.95
CA PHE A 306 3.54 5.29 10.94
C PHE A 306 2.86 6.65 10.81
N ASN A 307 3.64 7.61 10.34
CA ASN A 307 3.17 8.93 9.94
C ASN A 307 3.46 9.14 8.45
N LEU A 308 2.60 9.89 7.78
CA LEU A 308 2.79 10.31 6.39
C LEU A 308 2.47 11.78 6.24
N ASP A 309 3.40 12.55 5.65
CA ASP A 309 3.21 13.94 5.27
C ASP A 309 3.32 14.10 3.76
N ARG A 310 2.59 15.07 3.21
CA ARG A 310 2.81 15.63 1.88
C ARG A 310 3.55 16.97 2.02
N ILE A 311 4.68 17.08 1.34
CA ILE A 311 5.50 18.30 1.26
C ILE A 311 5.38 18.80 -0.17
N SER A 312 4.82 19.99 -0.36
CA SER A 312 4.76 20.69 -1.65
C SER A 312 5.73 21.84 -1.62
N ILE A 313 6.62 21.94 -2.63
CA ILE A 313 7.66 22.97 -2.69
C ILE A 313 7.52 23.68 -4.05
N GLU A 314 7.37 25.01 -4.03
CA GLU A 314 7.31 25.82 -5.24
C GLU A 314 8.69 25.90 -5.92
N ALA A 315 8.71 26.14 -7.23
CA ALA A 315 9.95 26.26 -8.00
C ALA A 315 10.88 27.33 -7.42
N GLY A 316 12.14 26.98 -7.17
CA GLY A 316 13.16 27.86 -6.58
C GLY A 316 13.05 28.02 -5.06
N ALA A 317 12.09 27.35 -4.40
CA ALA A 317 11.98 27.36 -2.94
C ALA A 317 12.76 26.21 -2.31
N GLU A 318 13.00 26.31 -0.99
CA GLU A 318 13.64 25.29 -0.17
C GLU A 318 12.74 24.89 1.00
N TYR A 319 12.76 23.60 1.31
CA TYR A 319 12.16 23.02 2.50
C TYR A 319 13.24 22.47 3.41
N ARG A 320 13.21 22.85 4.70
CA ARG A 320 14.13 22.34 5.73
C ARG A 320 13.43 21.36 6.62
N ASP A 321 14.09 20.22 6.91
CA ASP A 321 13.63 19.19 7.82
C ASP A 321 14.76 18.66 8.71
N ASP A 322 14.43 17.83 9.69
CA ASP A 322 15.36 17.22 10.64
C ASP A 322 15.05 15.76 10.85
N ALA A 323 15.93 14.87 10.42
CA ALA A 323 15.84 13.43 10.59
C ALA A 323 16.48 12.93 11.90
N SER A 324 17.03 13.79 12.76
CA SER A 324 17.76 13.35 13.97
C SER A 324 16.90 12.53 14.95
N GLY A 325 15.58 12.70 14.94
CA GLY A 325 14.62 11.90 15.72
C GLY A 325 14.36 10.50 15.18
N GLY A 326 14.58 10.29 13.87
CA GLY A 326 14.34 9.02 13.18
C GLY A 326 14.54 9.17 11.67
N PHE A 327 14.76 8.06 10.97
CA PHE A 327 14.88 8.07 9.52
C PHE A 327 13.63 8.64 8.85
N HIS A 328 13.81 9.23 7.65
CA HIS A 328 12.70 9.60 6.77
C HIS A 328 12.76 8.77 5.48
N HIS A 329 11.62 8.27 5.05
CA HIS A 329 11.41 7.79 3.68
C HIS A 329 10.79 8.92 2.87
N LEU A 330 11.37 9.23 1.70
CA LEU A 330 10.88 10.24 0.77
C LEU A 330 10.51 9.58 -0.55
N PHE A 331 9.28 9.75 -1.01
CA PHE A 331 8.86 9.41 -2.37
C PHE A 331 8.58 10.69 -3.16
N ILE A 332 9.24 10.85 -4.30
CA ILE A 332 9.07 12.03 -5.14
C ILE A 332 7.88 11.78 -6.08
N HIS A 333 6.72 12.26 -5.66
CA HIS A 333 5.47 12.03 -6.40
C HIS A 333 5.42 12.88 -7.67
N ALA A 334 5.85 14.14 -7.62
CA ALA A 334 5.85 15.03 -8.78
C ALA A 334 7.03 15.97 -8.75
N GLY A 335 7.50 16.37 -9.93
CA GLY A 335 8.61 17.27 -10.12
C GLY A 335 9.97 16.69 -9.74
N ASN A 336 10.99 17.56 -9.71
CA ASN A 336 12.35 17.20 -9.33
C ASN A 336 12.85 18.17 -8.26
N ALA A 337 13.66 17.65 -7.35
CA ALA A 337 14.27 18.42 -6.28
C ALA A 337 15.73 17.99 -6.08
N GLN A 338 16.43 18.63 -5.16
CA GLN A 338 17.81 18.35 -4.82
C GLN A 338 18.01 18.37 -3.31
N LEU A 339 18.73 17.37 -2.78
CA LEU A 339 19.18 17.29 -1.41
C LEU A 339 20.70 17.23 -1.39
N GLY A 340 21.35 18.35 -1.02
CA GLY A 340 22.78 18.49 -1.19
C GLY A 340 23.18 18.28 -2.66
N ASP A 341 24.10 17.33 -2.92
CA ASP A 341 24.51 16.95 -4.28
C ASP A 341 23.63 15.86 -4.91
N THR A 342 22.64 15.32 -4.18
CA THR A 342 21.79 14.24 -4.65
C THR A 342 20.56 14.80 -5.35
N LYS A 343 20.37 14.43 -6.62
CA LYS A 343 19.13 14.70 -7.36
C LYS A 343 18.02 13.77 -6.89
N LEU A 344 16.91 14.35 -6.47
CA LEU A 344 15.68 13.64 -6.14
C LEU A 344 14.74 13.70 -7.36
N ALA A 345 14.57 12.58 -8.04
CA ALA A 345 13.81 12.54 -9.30
C ALA A 345 12.40 11.98 -9.10
N GLN A 346 11.45 12.50 -9.89
CA GLN A 346 10.07 12.01 -9.89
C GLN A 346 10.00 10.49 -10.05
N GLY A 347 9.08 9.87 -9.31
CA GLY A 347 8.84 8.43 -9.30
C GLY A 347 9.87 7.63 -8.49
N GLN A 348 10.87 8.27 -7.86
CA GLN A 348 11.90 7.60 -7.07
C GLN A 348 11.70 7.77 -5.57
N SER A 349 12.18 6.77 -4.83
CA SER A 349 12.16 6.72 -3.37
C SER A 349 13.56 6.80 -2.78
N TYR A 350 13.66 7.46 -1.63
CA TYR A 350 14.92 7.65 -0.90
C TYR A 350 14.74 7.39 0.59
N LEU A 351 15.73 6.75 1.19
CA LEU A 351 15.88 6.66 2.64
C LEU A 351 16.86 7.75 3.10
N ILE A 352 16.43 8.58 4.03
CA ILE A 352 17.26 9.58 4.70
C ILE A 352 17.58 9.04 6.09
N PRO A 353 18.82 8.62 6.37
CA PRO A 353 19.21 8.12 7.68
C PRO A 353 19.07 9.20 8.78
N ALA A 354 18.85 8.78 10.00
CA ALA A 354 18.79 9.71 11.14
C ALA A 354 20.07 10.52 11.33
N ALA A 355 21.22 9.94 11.03
CA ALA A 355 22.53 10.60 11.10
C ALA A 355 22.70 11.76 10.08
N THR A 356 21.80 11.89 9.08
CA THR A 356 21.75 13.06 8.20
C THR A 356 21.43 14.32 9.01
N GLY A 357 20.63 14.18 10.10
CA GLY A 357 20.23 15.32 10.93
C GLY A 357 19.40 16.32 10.14
N ILE A 358 19.77 17.60 10.25
CA ILE A 358 19.12 18.68 9.50
C ILE A 358 19.52 18.61 8.03
N TYR A 359 18.52 18.66 7.15
CA TYR A 359 18.72 18.69 5.71
C TYR A 359 17.78 19.69 5.01
N ASN A 360 18.18 20.15 3.84
CA ASN A 360 17.38 21.04 2.98
C ASN A 360 17.08 20.34 1.65
N ILE A 361 15.85 20.49 1.19
CA ILE A 361 15.41 20.07 -0.14
C ILE A 361 15.13 21.32 -0.97
N ALA A 362 15.89 21.52 -2.03
CA ALA A 362 15.70 22.63 -2.98
C ALA A 362 14.90 22.12 -4.19
N ALA A 363 13.79 22.77 -4.51
CA ALA A 363 12.98 22.41 -5.67
C ALA A 363 13.42 23.21 -6.91
N THR A 364 13.86 22.52 -7.97
CA THR A 364 14.22 23.16 -9.25
C THR A 364 13.00 23.49 -10.09
N GLU A 365 11.90 22.80 -9.86
CA GLU A 365 10.55 23.00 -10.38
C GLU A 365 9.55 22.70 -9.27
N LYS A 366 8.27 22.97 -9.47
CA LYS A 366 7.26 22.62 -8.46
C LYS A 366 7.31 21.12 -8.16
N ALA A 367 7.54 20.76 -6.89
CA ALA A 367 7.69 19.38 -6.45
C ALA A 367 6.66 19.00 -5.39
N ALA A 368 6.25 17.74 -5.39
CA ALA A 368 5.42 17.12 -4.35
C ALA A 368 6.10 15.84 -3.86
N ILE A 369 6.33 15.75 -2.56
CA ILE A 369 7.07 14.69 -1.89
C ILE A 369 6.20 14.09 -0.80
N PHE A 370 6.11 12.76 -0.75
CA PHE A 370 5.54 12.03 0.39
C PHE A 370 6.66 11.64 1.34
N LYS A 371 6.55 12.07 2.60
CA LYS A 371 7.48 11.73 3.67
C LYS A 371 6.82 10.78 4.64
N THR A 372 7.33 9.54 4.71
CA THR A 372 6.90 8.53 5.69
C THR A 372 7.96 8.38 6.77
N TYR A 373 7.54 8.28 8.04
CA TYR A 373 8.42 8.11 9.18
C TYR A 373 7.69 7.44 10.35
N LEU A 374 8.45 6.87 11.29
CA LEU A 374 7.89 6.22 12.47
C LEU A 374 7.56 7.27 13.58
N PRO A 375 6.44 7.11 14.29
CA PRO A 375 6.06 8.02 15.38
C PRO A 375 6.92 7.76 16.62
N VAL A 376 7.71 8.74 17.04
CA VAL A 376 8.58 8.71 18.22
C VAL A 376 8.21 9.80 19.20
#